data_38eb70896957b7b401c1b51ffc953f36
#
_entry.id   38eb70896957b7b401c1b51ffc953f36
#
_cell.length_a   1.000
_cell.length_b   1.000
_cell.length_c   1.000
_cell.angle_alpha   90.00
_cell.angle_beta   90.00
_cell.angle_gamma   90.00
#
_symmetry.space_group_name_H-M   'P 1'
#
loop_
_entity.id
_entity.type
_entity.pdbx_description
1 polymer ?
#
loop_
_entity_poly.entity_id
_entity_poly.type
_entity_poly.pdbx_seq_one_letter_code
_entity_poly.pdbx_strand_id
1 'polypeptide(L)'
;MIAHVDHGKTTLVDAMLRQGGVFSDHGEAVERVMDNTDLEKEKGITILANNAAVHWKGSDGVDTKINIVDTPGHADFGGEVERALTMIDGVILLVDSSEGPLPQTRFVLGKAMARGLPVVLVINKIDRPDARVAEVVDEVYELFLDIGADDEQIDFPIVYTCARDGYAQMDPDGEQGTDMSPLFDTLIETVPPYEYEEDASTQVWVTNLDASPYVGRLAICRVMQGNIKKGQQVAWMQADGTVSNQKVVTLTATEGIENVDVTEAGPGELVQISGIENIMIGDTLADPANPVALPTITVDEPTLSMTIGTNTSPLAGKDGDKLTARQIKDRLDKELVGNVSIRVLPTDRPDNFEVQGRGELQLAVLVETMRREGFELTVGKPAVLTKEIDGTLHEPTERLTIDIPEEHVGGITQLLGERKAKMENMTNHGDGWVRLEYIVPARALIGFRTGFLTETRGTGLANHVFEGWIPWQGEIRMRTKGSIVADRTGASTTNAIQNLQERAVFYIPPSVDVYEGMIIGENPRNEDMDVNICKEKKLDNIRTQSSDDTVRLTPPKVLSLEGALETIGDDECVEVTPDNVRLRKVNLDSTTRAREIKRMKNAREAGASV
;
A
#
# COMPACT_ATOMS: atom_id res chain seq x y z
N MET A 1 -15.33 3.84 5.43
CA MET A 1 -15.81 2.79 4.49
C MET A 1 -14.73 1.73 4.33
N ILE A 2 -15.06 0.45 4.52
CA ILE A 2 -14.14 -0.69 4.43
C ILE A 2 -14.52 -1.53 3.21
N ALA A 3 -13.55 -1.85 2.35
CA ALA A 3 -13.77 -2.69 1.19
C ALA A 3 -12.45 -3.33 0.73
N HIS A 4 -12.55 -4.45 0.06
CA HIS A 4 -11.42 -4.97 -0.71
C HIS A 4 -11.20 -4.13 -1.99
N VAL A 5 -10.01 -4.23 -2.55
CA VAL A 5 -9.69 -3.62 -3.86
C VAL A 5 -10.68 -4.15 -4.90
N ASP A 6 -11.15 -3.29 -5.79
CA ASP A 6 -12.11 -3.58 -6.86
C ASP A 6 -13.54 -3.96 -6.44
N HIS A 7 -13.90 -4.00 -5.15
CA HIS A 7 -15.30 -4.18 -4.70
C HIS A 7 -16.21 -2.98 -5.02
N GLY A 8 -15.65 -1.89 -5.52
CA GLY A 8 -16.42 -0.71 -5.97
C GLY A 8 -16.55 0.39 -4.92
N LYS A 9 -15.61 0.46 -3.96
CA LYS A 9 -15.57 1.47 -2.90
C LYS A 9 -15.65 2.90 -3.45
N THR A 10 -14.74 3.30 -4.31
CA THR A 10 -14.70 4.65 -4.90
C THR A 10 -15.97 4.94 -5.71
N THR A 11 -16.49 3.94 -6.45
CA THR A 11 -17.74 4.08 -7.20
C THR A 11 -18.95 4.31 -6.30
N LEU A 12 -19.01 3.63 -5.14
CA LEU A 12 -20.09 3.84 -4.17
C LEU A 12 -19.99 5.22 -3.53
N VAL A 13 -18.81 5.68 -3.16
CA VAL A 13 -18.60 7.04 -2.64
C VAL A 13 -19.01 8.09 -3.67
N ASP A 14 -18.60 7.93 -4.93
CA ASP A 14 -19.01 8.83 -6.01
C ASP A 14 -20.54 8.89 -6.17
N ALA A 15 -21.23 7.75 -6.08
CA ALA A 15 -22.69 7.68 -6.14
C ALA A 15 -23.34 8.39 -4.93
N MET A 16 -22.80 8.18 -3.73
CA MET A 16 -23.26 8.86 -2.51
C MET A 16 -23.06 10.38 -2.60
N LEU A 17 -21.91 10.86 -3.06
CA LEU A 17 -21.63 12.29 -3.22
C LEU A 17 -22.53 12.95 -4.25
N ARG A 18 -22.82 12.28 -5.37
CA ARG A 18 -23.74 12.78 -6.39
C ARG A 18 -25.15 12.95 -5.85
N GLN A 19 -25.66 11.97 -5.14
CA GLN A 19 -27.03 12.00 -4.63
C GLN A 19 -27.17 12.79 -3.32
N GLY A 20 -26.08 12.94 -2.56
CA GLY A 20 -25.99 13.88 -1.44
C GLY A 20 -25.88 15.35 -1.86
N GLY A 21 -26.02 15.67 -3.16
CA GLY A 21 -26.10 17.06 -3.66
C GLY A 21 -24.76 17.81 -3.72
N VAL A 22 -23.63 17.10 -3.63
CA VAL A 22 -22.28 17.72 -3.65
C VAL A 22 -21.94 18.26 -5.05
N PHE A 23 -22.45 17.63 -6.12
CA PHE A 23 -22.21 18.06 -7.50
C PHE A 23 -23.42 18.76 -8.09
N SER A 24 -23.20 19.85 -8.84
CA SER A 24 -24.26 20.49 -9.63
C SER A 24 -24.60 19.67 -10.86
N ASP A 25 -25.87 19.63 -11.27
CA ASP A 25 -26.41 18.87 -12.41
C ASP A 25 -25.73 19.14 -13.78
N HIS A 26 -24.82 20.09 -13.88
CA HIS A 26 -24.15 20.52 -15.11
C HIS A 26 -22.64 20.31 -15.12
N GLY A 27 -22.05 19.66 -14.09
CA GLY A 27 -20.62 19.30 -14.05
C GLY A 27 -20.35 18.04 -14.86
N GLU A 28 -19.23 18.01 -15.61
CA GLU A 28 -18.71 16.76 -16.19
C GLU A 28 -18.55 15.73 -15.06
N ALA A 29 -19.02 14.50 -15.29
CA ALA A 29 -18.90 13.41 -14.35
C ALA A 29 -17.41 13.09 -14.16
N VAL A 30 -16.80 13.63 -13.11
CA VAL A 30 -15.45 13.26 -12.69
C VAL A 30 -15.58 11.89 -12.02
N GLU A 31 -15.01 10.87 -12.62
CA GLU A 31 -14.89 9.55 -12.00
C GLU A 31 -13.75 9.55 -10.98
N ARG A 32 -13.91 8.81 -9.88
CA ARG A 32 -12.92 8.66 -8.80
C ARG A 32 -12.54 9.99 -8.14
N VAL A 33 -13.56 10.71 -7.72
CA VAL A 33 -13.41 12.06 -7.13
C VAL A 33 -12.55 12.06 -5.86
N MET A 34 -12.56 10.96 -5.09
CA MET A 34 -11.79 10.83 -3.85
C MET A 34 -10.34 10.41 -4.08
N ASP A 35 -9.99 9.85 -5.23
CA ASP A 35 -8.60 9.47 -5.55
C ASP A 35 -7.82 10.73 -5.97
N ASN A 36 -7.08 11.32 -5.04
CA ASN A 36 -6.43 12.62 -5.22
C ASN A 36 -5.10 12.54 -5.96
N THR A 37 -4.44 11.39 -5.98
CA THR A 37 -3.12 11.22 -6.61
C THR A 37 -3.21 10.48 -7.94
N ASP A 38 -2.33 10.84 -8.90
CA ASP A 38 -2.25 10.12 -10.17
C ASP A 38 -1.89 8.64 -9.96
N LEU A 39 -1.13 8.35 -8.90
CA LEU A 39 -0.72 6.99 -8.56
C LEU A 39 -1.91 6.14 -8.09
N GLU A 40 -2.83 6.69 -7.29
CA GLU A 40 -4.08 6.03 -6.89
C GLU A 40 -4.94 5.70 -8.11
N LYS A 41 -5.09 6.67 -9.03
CA LYS A 41 -5.85 6.48 -10.27
C LYS A 41 -5.26 5.41 -11.19
N GLU A 42 -3.92 5.38 -11.33
CA GLU A 42 -3.21 4.39 -12.15
C GLU A 42 -3.25 2.98 -11.55
N LYS A 43 -3.06 2.88 -10.23
CA LYS A 43 -3.03 1.60 -9.51
C LYS A 43 -4.43 1.08 -9.18
N GLY A 44 -5.44 1.94 -9.19
CA GLY A 44 -6.81 1.61 -8.81
C GLY A 44 -7.00 1.34 -7.31
N ILE A 45 -6.08 1.81 -6.47
CA ILE A 45 -6.10 1.60 -5.02
C ILE A 45 -6.09 2.92 -4.27
N THR A 46 -6.82 3.01 -3.16
CA THR A 46 -6.71 4.13 -2.22
C THR A 46 -5.43 3.97 -1.38
N ILE A 47 -4.59 4.98 -1.36
CA ILE A 47 -3.32 5.01 -0.60
C ILE A 47 -3.49 5.85 0.67
N LEU A 48 -4.13 7.02 0.55
CA LEU A 48 -4.37 7.95 1.63
C LEU A 48 -5.86 7.97 2.02
N ALA A 49 -6.14 8.09 3.31
CA ALA A 49 -7.51 8.28 3.78
C ALA A 49 -7.98 9.69 3.40
N ASN A 50 -9.06 9.77 2.66
CA ASN A 50 -9.69 11.01 2.23
C ASN A 50 -11.05 11.20 2.92
N ASN A 51 -11.42 12.47 3.17
CA ASN A 51 -12.67 12.82 3.83
C ASN A 51 -13.59 13.55 2.85
N ALA A 52 -14.87 13.22 2.91
CA ALA A 52 -15.94 13.95 2.24
C ALA A 52 -17.12 14.10 3.19
N ALA A 53 -18.01 15.05 2.93
CA ALA A 53 -19.22 15.24 3.72
C ALA A 53 -20.44 15.35 2.80
N VAL A 54 -21.52 14.70 3.17
CA VAL A 54 -22.81 14.81 2.49
C VAL A 54 -23.89 15.20 3.50
N HIS A 55 -24.91 15.91 3.01
CA HIS A 55 -26.10 16.22 3.78
C HIS A 55 -27.24 15.34 3.32
N TRP A 56 -27.88 14.66 4.24
CA TRP A 56 -29.03 13.81 3.93
C TRP A 56 -30.22 14.13 4.84
N LYS A 57 -31.38 14.28 4.24
CA LYS A 57 -32.62 14.39 4.99
C LYS A 57 -33.25 13.02 5.14
N GLY A 58 -33.18 12.48 6.35
CA GLY A 58 -33.81 11.23 6.69
C GLY A 58 -35.34 11.28 6.58
N SER A 59 -35.97 10.13 6.77
CA SER A 59 -37.44 9.99 6.77
C SER A 59 -38.13 10.86 7.85
N ASP A 60 -37.41 11.23 8.91
CA ASP A 60 -37.84 12.15 9.96
C ASP A 60 -37.79 13.64 9.59
N GLY A 61 -37.19 13.96 8.43
CA GLY A 61 -37.01 15.31 7.90
C GLY A 61 -35.86 16.10 8.54
N VAL A 62 -35.06 15.47 9.41
CA VAL A 62 -33.86 16.05 9.99
C VAL A 62 -32.74 16.04 8.97
N ASP A 63 -32.05 17.17 8.81
CA ASP A 63 -30.86 17.28 7.95
C ASP A 63 -29.64 16.80 8.73
N THR A 64 -29.08 15.66 8.32
CA THR A 64 -27.95 15.01 8.98
C THR A 64 -26.70 15.14 8.11
N LYS A 65 -25.63 15.69 8.66
CA LYS A 65 -24.31 15.72 8.03
C LYS A 65 -23.62 14.37 8.26
N ILE A 66 -23.29 13.68 7.18
CA ILE A 66 -22.58 12.40 7.18
C ILE A 66 -21.17 12.64 6.67
N ASN A 67 -20.16 12.48 7.52
CA ASN A 67 -18.77 12.52 7.13
C ASN A 67 -18.35 11.13 6.63
N ILE A 68 -17.93 11.04 5.38
CA ILE A 68 -17.45 9.83 4.73
C ILE A 68 -15.93 9.83 4.79
N VAL A 69 -15.36 8.85 5.49
CA VAL A 69 -13.91 8.61 5.52
C VAL A 69 -13.61 7.43 4.61
N ASP A 70 -12.95 7.70 3.50
CA ASP A 70 -12.47 6.65 2.61
C ASP A 70 -11.14 6.09 3.13
N THR A 71 -11.05 4.77 3.31
CA THR A 71 -9.88 4.11 3.89
C THR A 71 -9.16 3.25 2.88
N PRO A 72 -7.81 3.17 2.93
CA PRO A 72 -7.07 2.20 2.15
C PRO A 72 -7.58 0.77 2.40
N GLY A 73 -7.67 -0.02 1.33
CA GLY A 73 -8.05 -1.43 1.43
C GLY A 73 -6.88 -2.37 1.68
N HIS A 74 -5.64 -1.95 1.43
CA HIS A 74 -4.45 -2.80 1.48
C HIS A 74 -3.80 -2.79 2.88
N ALA A 75 -3.41 -3.97 3.39
CA ALA A 75 -2.81 -4.12 4.72
C ALA A 75 -1.51 -3.32 4.93
N ASP A 76 -0.74 -3.08 3.86
CA ASP A 76 0.49 -2.27 3.89
C ASP A 76 0.24 -0.83 4.37
N PHE A 77 -0.99 -0.33 4.18
CA PHE A 77 -1.44 0.99 4.66
C PHE A 77 -2.22 0.92 5.97
N GLY A 78 -2.03 -0.14 6.76
CA GLY A 78 -2.74 -0.38 8.02
C GLY A 78 -2.66 0.78 9.01
N GLY A 79 -1.58 1.55 9.03
CA GLY A 79 -1.47 2.75 9.85
C GLY A 79 -2.46 3.86 9.45
N GLU A 80 -2.76 4.01 8.16
CA GLU A 80 -3.81 4.91 7.67
C GLU A 80 -5.20 4.41 8.11
N VAL A 81 -5.43 3.10 8.03
CA VAL A 81 -6.67 2.47 8.49
C VAL A 81 -6.87 2.71 9.99
N GLU A 82 -5.85 2.46 10.82
CA GLU A 82 -5.94 2.64 12.27
C GLU A 82 -6.26 4.08 12.65
N ARG A 83 -5.69 5.06 11.94
CA ARG A 83 -6.00 6.48 12.12
C ARG A 83 -7.42 6.82 11.66
N ALA A 84 -7.83 6.34 10.49
CA ALA A 84 -9.18 6.55 10.00
C ALA A 84 -10.24 6.03 10.97
N LEU A 85 -10.02 4.85 11.58
CA LEU A 85 -10.90 4.27 12.59
C LEU A 85 -11.03 5.11 13.88
N THR A 86 -10.13 6.07 14.13
CA THR A 86 -10.28 7.01 15.26
C THR A 86 -11.23 8.17 14.95
N MET A 87 -11.57 8.37 13.70
CA MET A 87 -12.37 9.51 13.22
C MET A 87 -13.83 9.17 12.98
N ILE A 88 -14.24 7.90 13.11
CA ILE A 88 -15.55 7.41 12.67
C ILE A 88 -16.40 6.88 13.82
N ASP A 89 -17.71 6.85 13.60
CA ASP A 89 -18.73 6.36 14.54
C ASP A 89 -19.42 5.09 14.04
N GLY A 90 -19.23 4.70 12.79
CA GLY A 90 -19.76 3.48 12.19
C GLY A 90 -19.00 3.09 10.94
N VAL A 91 -19.29 1.90 10.43
CA VAL A 91 -18.59 1.28 9.32
C VAL A 91 -19.55 0.82 8.23
N ILE A 92 -19.28 1.20 6.99
CA ILE A 92 -19.83 0.51 5.82
C ILE A 92 -18.85 -0.59 5.45
N LEU A 93 -19.29 -1.84 5.52
CA LEU A 93 -18.56 -3.00 5.01
C LEU A 93 -19.06 -3.31 3.60
N LEU A 94 -18.26 -3.00 2.59
CA LEU A 94 -18.62 -3.21 1.19
C LEU A 94 -18.04 -4.53 0.67
N VAL A 95 -18.90 -5.40 0.16
CA VAL A 95 -18.55 -6.71 -0.37
C VAL A 95 -19.10 -6.88 -1.79
N ASP A 96 -18.30 -7.41 -2.69
CA ASP A 96 -18.73 -7.78 -4.05
C ASP A 96 -19.63 -9.01 -4.00
N SER A 97 -20.78 -8.97 -4.71
CA SER A 97 -21.78 -10.04 -4.74
C SER A 97 -21.31 -11.33 -5.39
N SER A 98 -20.21 -11.32 -6.13
CA SER A 98 -19.64 -12.52 -6.78
C SER A 98 -18.36 -13.04 -6.08
N GLU A 99 -17.52 -12.14 -5.57
CA GLU A 99 -16.23 -12.52 -4.97
C GLU A 99 -16.37 -12.87 -3.48
N GLY A 100 -17.29 -12.22 -2.77
CA GLY A 100 -17.46 -12.40 -1.33
C GLY A 100 -16.41 -11.65 -0.49
N PRO A 101 -16.37 -11.88 0.84
CA PRO A 101 -15.42 -11.24 1.73
C PRO A 101 -14.01 -11.79 1.51
N LEU A 102 -13.04 -10.90 1.25
CA LEU A 102 -11.65 -11.25 1.01
C LEU A 102 -10.77 -10.92 2.24
N PRO A 103 -9.58 -11.56 2.37
CA PRO A 103 -8.77 -11.50 3.60
C PRO A 103 -8.40 -10.11 4.12
N GLN A 104 -8.21 -9.13 3.23
CA GLN A 104 -7.90 -7.76 3.64
C GLN A 104 -9.06 -7.12 4.43
N THR A 105 -10.28 -7.47 4.08
CA THR A 105 -11.51 -7.05 4.79
C THR A 105 -11.47 -7.52 6.24
N ARG A 106 -10.99 -8.75 6.51
CA ARG A 106 -10.86 -9.34 7.85
C ARG A 106 -10.03 -8.48 8.80
N PHE A 107 -8.88 -7.97 8.34
CA PHE A 107 -8.00 -7.14 9.16
C PHE A 107 -8.68 -5.84 9.59
N VAL A 108 -9.24 -5.09 8.63
CA VAL A 108 -9.87 -3.79 8.90
C VAL A 108 -11.14 -3.97 9.73
N LEU A 109 -11.96 -4.97 9.40
CA LEU A 109 -13.16 -5.30 10.14
C LEU A 109 -12.84 -5.70 11.59
N GLY A 110 -11.86 -6.56 11.83
CA GLY A 110 -11.44 -6.94 13.19
C GLY A 110 -11.01 -5.75 14.04
N LYS A 111 -10.30 -4.78 13.47
CA LYS A 111 -9.93 -3.53 14.16
C LYS A 111 -11.15 -2.65 14.45
N ALA A 112 -12.14 -2.59 13.56
CA ALA A 112 -13.39 -1.85 13.76
C ALA A 112 -14.24 -2.48 14.86
N MET A 113 -14.38 -3.81 14.83
CA MET A 113 -15.13 -4.57 15.85
C MET A 113 -14.51 -4.49 17.25
N ALA A 114 -13.16 -4.53 17.33
CA ALA A 114 -12.45 -4.34 18.61
C ALA A 114 -12.71 -2.96 19.25
N ARG A 115 -13.24 -1.99 18.47
CA ARG A 115 -13.67 -0.67 18.94
C ARG A 115 -15.17 -0.57 19.21
N GLY A 116 -15.93 -1.65 18.98
CA GLY A 116 -17.38 -1.66 19.15
C GLY A 116 -18.13 -0.79 18.13
N LEU A 117 -17.56 -0.56 16.95
CA LEU A 117 -18.21 0.25 15.91
C LEU A 117 -19.36 -0.53 15.26
N PRO A 118 -20.58 0.08 15.11
CA PRO A 118 -21.67 -0.53 14.37
C PRO A 118 -21.31 -0.68 12.90
N VAL A 119 -21.78 -1.76 12.28
CA VAL A 119 -21.48 -2.12 10.89
C VAL A 119 -22.77 -2.16 10.09
N VAL A 120 -22.74 -1.56 8.88
CA VAL A 120 -23.75 -1.74 7.83
C VAL A 120 -23.09 -2.55 6.73
N LEU A 121 -23.62 -3.74 6.43
CA LEU A 121 -23.16 -4.56 5.32
C LEU A 121 -23.77 -4.06 4.01
N VAL A 122 -22.93 -3.81 3.03
CA VAL A 122 -23.35 -3.43 1.67
C VAL A 122 -22.86 -4.46 0.68
N ILE A 123 -23.79 -5.21 0.09
CA ILE A 123 -23.50 -6.14 -1.02
C ILE A 123 -23.61 -5.38 -2.34
N ASN A 124 -22.49 -5.17 -3.01
CA ASN A 124 -22.41 -4.38 -4.24
C ASN A 124 -22.34 -5.26 -5.49
N LYS A 125 -22.60 -4.64 -6.64
CA LYS A 125 -22.59 -5.25 -7.97
C LYS A 125 -23.63 -6.38 -8.13
N ILE A 126 -24.80 -6.21 -7.52
CA ILE A 126 -25.90 -7.20 -7.62
C ILE A 126 -26.45 -7.36 -9.05
N ASP A 127 -26.09 -6.46 -9.96
CA ASP A 127 -26.41 -6.48 -11.40
C ASP A 127 -25.57 -7.51 -12.19
N ARG A 128 -24.53 -8.09 -11.59
CA ARG A 128 -23.67 -9.05 -12.28
C ARG A 128 -24.39 -10.37 -12.52
N PRO A 129 -24.18 -11.01 -13.69
CA PRO A 129 -24.79 -12.30 -14.01
C PRO A 129 -24.22 -13.47 -13.18
N ASP A 130 -23.05 -13.28 -12.56
CA ASP A 130 -22.37 -14.23 -11.69
C ASP A 130 -22.54 -13.89 -10.20
N ALA A 131 -23.48 -13.00 -9.85
CA ALA A 131 -23.81 -12.67 -8.47
C ALA A 131 -24.37 -13.89 -7.71
N ARG A 132 -23.82 -14.14 -6.51
CA ARG A 132 -24.22 -15.23 -5.58
C ARG A 132 -24.56 -14.65 -4.21
N VAL A 133 -25.50 -13.72 -4.20
CA VAL A 133 -25.82 -12.84 -3.06
C VAL A 133 -26.04 -13.60 -1.76
N ALA A 134 -26.86 -14.67 -1.76
CA ALA A 134 -27.17 -15.45 -0.55
C ALA A 134 -25.92 -16.12 0.05
N GLU A 135 -25.09 -16.70 -0.81
CA GLU A 135 -23.84 -17.36 -0.39
C GLU A 135 -22.84 -16.35 0.18
N VAL A 136 -22.73 -15.16 -0.45
CA VAL A 136 -21.85 -14.10 0.03
C VAL A 136 -22.28 -13.57 1.40
N VAL A 137 -23.58 -13.46 1.66
CA VAL A 137 -24.09 -13.09 2.98
C VAL A 137 -23.70 -14.14 4.04
N ASP A 138 -23.84 -15.43 3.72
CA ASP A 138 -23.43 -16.52 4.61
C ASP A 138 -21.90 -16.47 4.88
N GLU A 139 -21.08 -16.24 3.85
CA GLU A 139 -19.62 -16.06 4.01
C GLU A 139 -19.25 -14.86 4.88
N VAL A 140 -20.02 -13.79 4.83
CA VAL A 140 -19.83 -12.62 5.72
C VAL A 140 -20.15 -12.99 7.16
N TYR A 141 -21.24 -13.71 7.42
CA TYR A 141 -21.53 -14.22 8.77
C TYR A 141 -20.43 -15.13 9.30
N GLU A 142 -19.90 -16.03 8.47
CA GLU A 142 -18.75 -16.86 8.84
C GLU A 142 -17.51 -16.02 9.16
N LEU A 143 -17.25 -14.96 8.39
CA LEU A 143 -16.16 -14.02 8.66
C LEU A 143 -16.31 -13.35 10.03
N PHE A 144 -17.52 -12.89 10.40
CA PHE A 144 -17.77 -12.28 11.71
C PHE A 144 -17.55 -13.27 12.86
N LEU A 145 -18.03 -14.50 12.72
CA LEU A 145 -17.81 -15.56 13.70
C LEU A 145 -16.31 -15.89 13.86
N ASP A 146 -15.57 -15.96 12.77
CA ASP A 146 -14.13 -16.20 12.74
C ASP A 146 -13.30 -15.10 13.41
N ILE A 147 -13.79 -13.86 13.37
CA ILE A 147 -13.15 -12.70 14.03
C ILE A 147 -13.51 -12.69 15.54
N GLY A 148 -14.50 -13.47 15.96
CA GLY A 148 -14.96 -13.54 17.35
C GLY A 148 -16.00 -12.48 17.68
N ALA A 149 -16.87 -12.13 16.72
CA ALA A 149 -18.00 -11.24 16.92
C ALA A 149 -18.94 -11.74 18.01
N ASP A 150 -19.46 -10.82 18.81
CA ASP A 150 -20.54 -11.11 19.77
C ASP A 150 -21.93 -11.04 19.11
N ASP A 151 -22.96 -11.41 19.86
CA ASP A 151 -24.33 -11.48 19.35
C ASP A 151 -24.87 -10.12 18.87
N GLU A 152 -24.41 -9.00 19.42
CA GLU A 152 -24.83 -7.64 19.04
C GLU A 152 -24.12 -7.23 17.74
N GLN A 153 -22.87 -7.64 17.57
CA GLN A 153 -22.07 -7.32 16.38
C GLN A 153 -22.47 -8.12 15.14
N ILE A 154 -23.14 -9.28 15.32
CA ILE A 154 -23.65 -10.10 14.21
C ILE A 154 -25.00 -9.59 13.70
N ASP A 155 -25.75 -8.82 14.49
CA ASP A 155 -27.04 -8.26 14.11
C ASP A 155 -26.87 -6.94 13.35
N PHE A 156 -26.32 -7.00 12.14
CA PHE A 156 -26.09 -5.86 11.27
C PHE A 156 -27.11 -5.78 10.13
N PRO A 157 -27.56 -4.59 9.70
CA PRO A 157 -28.42 -4.41 8.54
C PRO A 157 -27.64 -4.67 7.24
N ILE A 158 -28.36 -5.19 6.24
CA ILE A 158 -27.83 -5.50 4.91
C ILE A 158 -28.51 -4.62 3.88
N VAL A 159 -27.72 -3.95 3.04
CA VAL A 159 -28.18 -3.14 1.91
C VAL A 159 -27.55 -3.69 0.63
N TYR A 160 -28.36 -3.84 -0.41
CA TYR A 160 -27.93 -4.35 -1.71
C TYR A 160 -27.80 -3.20 -2.70
N THR A 161 -26.67 -3.11 -3.40
CA THR A 161 -26.37 -1.95 -4.24
C THR A 161 -25.85 -2.32 -5.62
N CYS A 162 -26.16 -1.45 -6.59
CA CYS A 162 -25.39 -1.30 -7.81
C CYS A 162 -24.80 0.11 -7.83
N ALA A 163 -23.62 0.26 -7.28
CA ALA A 163 -22.95 1.56 -7.15
C ALA A 163 -22.73 2.26 -8.50
N ARG A 164 -22.45 1.49 -9.57
CA ARG A 164 -22.27 2.01 -10.92
C ARG A 164 -23.53 2.70 -11.44
N ASP A 165 -24.68 2.08 -11.24
CA ASP A 165 -25.96 2.58 -11.72
C ASP A 165 -26.64 3.50 -10.68
N GLY A 166 -26.08 3.61 -9.47
CA GLY A 166 -26.45 4.58 -8.44
C GLY A 166 -27.75 4.25 -7.70
N TYR A 167 -28.02 2.98 -7.42
CA TYR A 167 -29.20 2.58 -6.65
C TYR A 167 -28.88 1.59 -5.52
N ALA A 168 -29.73 1.60 -4.50
CA ALA A 168 -29.73 0.69 -3.36
C ALA A 168 -31.13 0.10 -3.15
N GLN A 169 -31.21 -1.10 -2.54
CA GLN A 169 -32.45 -1.79 -2.19
C GLN A 169 -32.24 -2.65 -0.95
N MET A 170 -33.34 -2.94 -0.23
CA MET A 170 -33.31 -3.74 1.00
C MET A 170 -33.59 -5.23 0.75
N ASP A 171 -34.10 -5.58 -0.41
CA ASP A 171 -34.42 -6.96 -0.84
C ASP A 171 -33.73 -7.22 -2.17
N PRO A 172 -32.80 -8.21 -2.26
CA PRO A 172 -32.07 -8.49 -3.49
C PRO A 172 -32.98 -8.99 -4.64
N ASP A 173 -34.10 -9.62 -4.30
CA ASP A 173 -35.08 -10.16 -5.27
C ASP A 173 -36.26 -9.21 -5.50
N GLY A 174 -36.26 -8.04 -4.84
CA GLY A 174 -37.30 -7.04 -4.91
C GLY A 174 -37.30 -6.20 -6.20
N GLU A 175 -38.15 -5.17 -6.23
CA GLU A 175 -38.09 -4.18 -7.29
C GLU A 175 -36.77 -3.42 -7.25
N GLN A 176 -36.18 -3.16 -8.44
CA GLN A 176 -34.93 -2.43 -8.54
C GLN A 176 -35.07 -1.04 -7.90
N GLY A 177 -34.13 -0.70 -7.03
CA GLY A 177 -34.04 0.62 -6.42
C GLY A 177 -33.84 1.73 -7.46
N THR A 178 -34.22 2.94 -7.11
CA THR A 178 -34.10 4.12 -7.99
C THR A 178 -32.95 5.04 -7.62
N ASP A 179 -32.52 5.00 -6.36
CA ASP A 179 -31.51 5.88 -5.78
C ASP A 179 -30.83 5.23 -4.56
N MET A 180 -29.93 5.97 -3.87
CA MET A 180 -29.22 5.52 -2.68
C MET A 180 -29.94 5.80 -1.35
N SER A 181 -31.20 6.27 -1.37
CA SER A 181 -31.97 6.56 -0.14
C SER A 181 -31.98 5.39 0.86
N PRO A 182 -32.18 4.12 0.43
CA PRO A 182 -32.16 3.00 1.39
C PRO A 182 -30.83 2.86 2.13
N LEU A 183 -29.71 3.16 1.49
CA LEU A 183 -28.40 3.13 2.13
C LEU A 183 -28.24 4.27 3.16
N PHE A 184 -28.61 5.50 2.78
CA PHE A 184 -28.51 6.65 3.67
C PHE A 184 -29.41 6.52 4.88
N ASP A 185 -30.66 6.08 4.69
CA ASP A 185 -31.63 5.90 5.78
C ASP A 185 -31.13 4.80 6.73
N THR A 186 -30.64 3.67 6.21
CA THR A 186 -30.05 2.60 7.03
C THR A 186 -28.84 3.09 7.81
N LEU A 187 -27.98 3.94 7.23
CA LEU A 187 -26.82 4.50 7.93
C LEU A 187 -27.24 5.39 9.11
N ILE A 188 -28.24 6.26 8.92
CA ILE A 188 -28.75 7.16 9.97
C ILE A 188 -29.42 6.35 11.11
N GLU A 189 -30.11 5.27 10.76
CA GLU A 189 -30.76 4.40 11.75
C GLU A 189 -29.76 3.55 12.54
N THR A 190 -28.67 3.11 11.92
CA THR A 190 -27.69 2.18 12.52
C THR A 190 -26.58 2.88 13.27
N VAL A 191 -26.06 4.00 12.71
CA VAL A 191 -24.94 4.73 13.31
C VAL A 191 -25.48 5.80 14.26
N PRO A 192 -25.24 5.68 15.57
CA PRO A 192 -25.73 6.67 16.53
C PRO A 192 -25.06 8.03 16.29
N PRO A 193 -25.77 9.14 16.60
CA PRO A 193 -25.15 10.45 16.59
C PRO A 193 -24.00 10.49 17.61
N TYR A 194 -22.98 11.31 17.32
CA TYR A 194 -21.83 11.42 18.20
C TYR A 194 -22.22 11.89 19.61
N GLU A 195 -21.87 11.12 20.62
CA GLU A 195 -22.16 11.43 22.02
C GLU A 195 -21.11 12.37 22.61
N TYR A 196 -21.55 13.45 23.24
CA TYR A 196 -20.69 14.43 23.91
C TYR A 196 -21.36 15.02 25.16
N GLU A 197 -20.55 15.59 26.04
CA GLU A 197 -21.02 16.31 27.21
C GLU A 197 -21.28 17.78 26.85
N GLU A 198 -22.52 18.31 27.07
CA GLU A 198 -22.93 19.64 26.61
C GLU A 198 -22.05 20.78 27.15
N ASP A 199 -21.53 20.69 28.37
CA ASP A 199 -20.70 21.72 29.01
C ASP A 199 -19.22 21.35 29.10
N ALA A 200 -18.76 20.37 28.30
CA ALA A 200 -17.38 19.95 28.34
C ALA A 200 -16.41 20.99 27.76
N SER A 201 -15.21 21.05 28.32
CA SER A 201 -14.12 21.86 27.80
C SER A 201 -13.68 21.36 26.43
N THR A 202 -13.18 22.26 25.57
CA THR A 202 -12.67 21.94 24.24
C THR A 202 -11.61 20.83 24.33
N GLN A 203 -11.83 19.75 23.57
CA GLN A 203 -10.84 18.70 23.31
C GLN A 203 -10.88 18.33 21.83
N VAL A 204 -9.75 18.45 21.16
CA VAL A 204 -9.62 18.16 19.73
C VAL A 204 -8.45 17.21 19.52
N TRP A 205 -8.69 16.12 18.86
CA TRP A 205 -7.71 15.07 18.61
C TRP A 205 -7.09 15.20 17.24
N VAL A 206 -5.76 15.25 17.14
CA VAL A 206 -5.03 15.27 15.89
C VAL A 206 -4.94 13.84 15.35
N THR A 207 -5.65 13.56 14.28
CA THR A 207 -5.79 12.21 13.72
C THR A 207 -4.95 11.99 12.47
N ASN A 208 -4.73 13.07 11.68
CA ASN A 208 -3.90 13.03 10.50
C ASN A 208 -3.21 14.37 10.26
N LEU A 209 -2.23 14.41 9.36
CA LEU A 209 -1.51 15.62 8.97
C LEU A 209 -1.48 15.77 7.46
N ASP A 210 -1.56 17.01 7.02
CA ASP A 210 -1.39 17.41 5.63
C ASP A 210 -0.42 18.61 5.57
N ALA A 211 0.02 18.98 4.39
CA ALA A 211 0.92 20.11 4.19
C ALA A 211 0.42 21.04 3.08
N SER A 212 0.26 22.30 3.42
CA SER A 212 -0.05 23.35 2.45
C SER A 212 1.19 24.19 2.15
N PRO A 213 1.47 24.51 0.87
CA PRO A 213 2.54 25.42 0.51
C PRO A 213 2.39 26.84 1.10
N TYR A 214 1.16 27.23 1.47
CA TYR A 214 0.84 28.59 1.92
C TYR A 214 0.78 28.73 3.44
N VAL A 215 0.24 27.74 4.16
CA VAL A 215 0.02 27.80 5.60
C VAL A 215 0.86 26.80 6.38
N GLY A 216 1.71 26.04 5.71
CA GLY A 216 2.58 25.04 6.32
C GLY A 216 1.82 23.77 6.69
N ARG A 217 2.10 23.25 7.90
CA ARG A 217 1.49 22.01 8.40
C ARG A 217 0.02 22.23 8.73
N LEU A 218 -0.83 21.34 8.23
CA LEU A 218 -2.26 21.27 8.49
C LEU A 218 -2.55 20.04 9.36
N ALA A 219 -3.18 20.23 10.50
CA ALA A 219 -3.64 19.14 11.34
C ALA A 219 -5.09 18.80 10.98
N ILE A 220 -5.34 17.58 10.54
CA ILE A 220 -6.69 17.03 10.40
C ILE A 220 -7.08 16.47 11.76
N CYS A 221 -8.16 16.99 12.30
CA CYS A 221 -8.55 16.77 13.68
C CYS A 221 -10.01 16.36 13.78
N ARG A 222 -10.33 15.61 14.81
CA ARG A 222 -11.70 15.39 15.25
C ARG A 222 -11.96 16.19 16.52
N VAL A 223 -13.05 16.95 16.55
CA VAL A 223 -13.51 17.62 17.77
C VAL A 223 -14.18 16.59 18.64
N MET A 224 -13.59 16.28 19.80
CA MET A 224 -14.11 15.26 20.71
C MET A 224 -15.08 15.84 21.72
N GLN A 225 -14.78 17.03 22.27
CA GLN A 225 -15.62 17.69 23.26
C GLN A 225 -15.58 19.19 23.09
N GLY A 226 -16.64 19.90 23.49
CA GLY A 226 -16.74 21.34 23.42
C GLY A 226 -16.60 21.88 21.98
N ASN A 227 -16.46 23.19 21.84
CA ASN A 227 -16.33 23.84 20.54
C ASN A 227 -14.93 24.42 20.35
N ILE A 228 -14.44 24.38 19.11
CA ILE A 228 -13.21 25.06 18.72
C ILE A 228 -13.50 26.23 17.79
N LYS A 229 -12.78 27.37 17.97
CA LYS A 229 -13.01 28.61 17.20
C LYS A 229 -11.74 29.06 16.49
N LYS A 230 -11.92 29.65 15.32
CA LYS A 230 -10.85 30.36 14.62
C LYS A 230 -10.30 31.49 15.49
N GLY A 231 -8.99 31.53 15.70
CA GLY A 231 -8.33 32.51 16.55
C GLY A 231 -8.28 32.18 18.04
N GLN A 232 -8.86 31.06 18.48
CA GLN A 232 -8.83 30.59 19.86
C GLN A 232 -7.41 30.24 20.31
N GLN A 233 -7.11 30.51 21.59
CA GLN A 233 -5.93 29.96 22.27
C GLN A 233 -6.26 28.56 22.76
N VAL A 234 -5.38 27.61 22.48
CA VAL A 234 -5.49 26.21 22.88
C VAL A 234 -4.22 25.75 23.60
N ALA A 235 -4.36 24.86 24.55
CA ALA A 235 -3.27 24.11 25.13
C ALA A 235 -2.92 22.97 24.18
N TRP A 236 -1.77 23.03 23.52
CA TRP A 236 -1.25 21.93 22.72
C TRP A 236 -0.49 20.97 23.62
N MET A 237 -1.00 19.75 23.72
CA MET A 237 -0.48 18.66 24.54
C MET A 237 0.16 17.62 23.63
N GLN A 238 1.45 17.39 23.80
CA GLN A 238 2.24 16.44 23.01
C GLN A 238 2.28 15.06 23.68
N ALA A 239 2.62 14.04 22.91
CA ALA A 239 2.68 12.65 23.40
C ALA A 239 3.73 12.46 24.52
N ASP A 240 4.77 13.31 24.61
CA ASP A 240 5.76 13.29 25.69
C ASP A 240 5.32 13.98 26.98
N GLY A 241 4.08 14.50 27.01
CA GLY A 241 3.51 15.24 28.13
C GLY A 241 3.84 16.74 28.15
N THR A 242 4.56 17.24 27.16
CA THR A 242 4.83 18.69 27.04
C THR A 242 3.53 19.43 26.69
N VAL A 243 3.27 20.55 27.38
CA VAL A 243 2.11 21.41 27.16
C VAL A 243 2.55 22.83 26.82
N SER A 244 2.04 23.38 25.74
CA SER A 244 2.27 24.77 25.35
C SER A 244 1.01 25.43 24.80
N ASN A 245 0.89 26.75 25.00
CA ASN A 245 -0.24 27.48 24.47
C ASN A 245 0.02 27.92 23.03
N GLN A 246 -0.91 27.59 22.15
CA GLN A 246 -0.86 27.87 20.73
C GLN A 246 -2.14 28.57 20.27
N LYS A 247 -2.11 29.20 19.10
CA LYS A 247 -3.27 29.87 18.52
C LYS A 247 -3.72 29.18 17.24
N VAL A 248 -4.99 28.89 17.13
CA VAL A 248 -5.63 28.40 15.90
C VAL A 248 -5.65 29.53 14.87
N VAL A 249 -4.88 29.41 13.80
CA VAL A 249 -4.78 30.45 12.76
C VAL A 249 -5.89 30.27 11.72
N THR A 250 -6.02 29.06 11.16
CA THR A 250 -7.12 28.72 10.26
C THR A 250 -7.93 27.59 10.86
N LEU A 251 -9.21 27.59 10.59
CA LEU A 251 -10.13 26.50 10.91
C LEU A 251 -11.00 26.28 9.68
N THR A 252 -10.93 25.08 9.10
CA THR A 252 -11.76 24.68 7.96
C THR A 252 -12.48 23.38 8.29
N ALA A 253 -13.68 23.20 7.76
CA ALA A 253 -14.44 21.96 7.82
C ALA A 253 -14.67 21.42 6.41
N THR A 254 -14.85 20.10 6.28
CA THR A 254 -15.14 19.48 4.99
C THR A 254 -16.64 19.67 4.67
N GLU A 255 -16.92 20.23 3.50
CA GLU A 255 -18.25 20.35 2.92
C GLU A 255 -18.20 19.83 1.48
N GLY A 256 -18.95 18.77 1.21
CA GLY A 256 -18.76 18.02 -0.03
C GLY A 256 -17.36 17.41 -0.07
N ILE A 257 -16.57 17.81 -1.04
CA ILE A 257 -15.15 17.43 -1.19
C ILE A 257 -14.20 18.61 -0.91
N GLU A 258 -14.73 19.78 -0.58
CA GLU A 258 -13.95 21.01 -0.39
C GLU A 258 -13.77 21.32 1.10
N ASN A 259 -12.65 21.94 1.42
CA ASN A 259 -12.39 22.48 2.76
C ASN A 259 -12.83 23.94 2.82
N VAL A 260 -13.87 24.21 3.58
CA VAL A 260 -14.50 25.53 3.71
C VAL A 260 -14.09 26.19 5.02
N ASP A 261 -13.75 27.47 4.98
CA ASP A 261 -13.44 28.27 6.18
C ASP A 261 -14.67 28.35 7.09
N VAL A 262 -14.50 27.94 8.35
CA VAL A 262 -15.54 28.04 9.40
C VAL A 262 -15.05 28.89 10.57
N THR A 263 -15.99 29.52 11.27
CA THR A 263 -15.67 30.33 12.46
C THR A 263 -15.61 29.51 13.72
N GLU A 264 -16.36 28.41 13.77
CA GLU A 264 -16.51 27.52 14.91
C GLU A 264 -16.87 26.11 14.41
N ALA A 265 -16.45 25.09 15.13
CA ALA A 265 -16.79 23.69 14.89
C ALA A 265 -17.10 22.99 16.22
N GLY A 266 -18.10 22.12 16.21
CA GLY A 266 -18.62 21.39 17.36
C GLY A 266 -18.14 19.95 17.48
N PRO A 267 -18.55 19.24 18.54
CA PRO A 267 -18.20 17.84 18.76
C PRO A 267 -18.65 16.92 17.61
N GLY A 268 -17.80 15.94 17.28
CA GLY A 268 -18.02 15.00 16.17
C GLY A 268 -17.53 15.53 14.81
N GLU A 269 -17.31 16.84 14.64
CA GLU A 269 -16.85 17.40 13.37
C GLU A 269 -15.39 17.08 13.06
N LEU A 270 -15.12 16.83 11.78
CA LEU A 270 -13.77 16.73 11.23
C LEU A 270 -13.34 18.10 10.71
N VAL A 271 -12.23 18.61 11.24
CA VAL A 271 -11.71 19.94 10.93
C VAL A 271 -10.24 19.91 10.56
N GLN A 272 -9.81 20.90 9.78
CA GLN A 272 -8.38 21.14 9.54
C GLN A 272 -7.95 22.43 10.25
N ILE A 273 -6.83 22.34 10.95
CA ILE A 273 -6.28 23.42 11.79
C ILE A 273 -4.86 23.74 11.34
N SER A 274 -4.54 25.04 11.20
CA SER A 274 -3.16 25.50 11.04
C SER A 274 -2.72 26.44 12.15
N GLY A 275 -1.41 26.72 12.19
CA GLY A 275 -0.80 27.65 13.14
C GLY A 275 0.10 26.98 14.19
N ILE A 276 0.23 25.67 14.16
CA ILE A 276 1.09 24.89 15.07
C ILE A 276 2.12 24.12 14.23
N GLU A 277 3.36 24.65 14.15
CA GLU A 277 4.37 24.18 13.20
C GLU A 277 4.82 22.73 13.39
N ASN A 278 4.89 22.29 14.64
CA ASN A 278 5.42 20.94 14.98
C ASN A 278 4.34 20.01 15.53
N ILE A 279 3.09 20.26 15.23
CA ILE A 279 1.99 19.39 15.63
C ILE A 279 2.17 17.99 15.03
N MET A 280 1.88 16.97 15.83
CA MET A 280 2.04 15.56 15.45
C MET A 280 0.71 14.81 15.59
N ILE A 281 0.61 13.69 14.90
CA ILE A 281 -0.52 12.78 15.03
C ILE A 281 -0.57 12.22 16.45
N GLY A 282 -1.76 12.20 17.04
CA GLY A 282 -1.97 11.79 18.43
C GLY A 282 -1.89 12.93 19.45
N ASP A 283 -1.45 14.14 19.04
CA ASP A 283 -1.47 15.32 19.90
C ASP A 283 -2.92 15.73 20.22
N THR A 284 -3.09 16.39 21.36
CA THR A 284 -4.39 16.94 21.80
C THR A 284 -4.32 18.46 21.83
N LEU A 285 -5.35 19.10 21.29
CA LEU A 285 -5.61 20.54 21.50
C LEU A 285 -6.76 20.69 22.48
N ALA A 286 -6.48 21.27 23.66
CA ALA A 286 -7.43 21.37 24.75
C ALA A 286 -7.66 22.82 25.21
N ASP A 287 -8.65 23.01 26.06
CA ASP A 287 -8.85 24.29 26.75
C ASP A 287 -7.64 24.60 27.66
N PRO A 288 -6.99 25.77 27.54
CA PRO A 288 -5.90 26.14 28.43
C PRO A 288 -6.25 26.16 29.92
N ALA A 289 -7.53 26.38 30.25
CA ALA A 289 -8.00 26.40 31.63
C ALA A 289 -8.17 24.99 32.23
N ASN A 290 -8.42 23.98 31.39
CA ASN A 290 -8.59 22.58 31.81
C ASN A 290 -7.96 21.64 30.75
N PRO A 291 -6.63 21.57 30.64
CA PRO A 291 -5.96 20.77 29.64
C PRO A 291 -6.02 19.28 30.00
N VAL A 292 -6.82 18.52 29.27
CA VAL A 292 -6.95 17.04 29.41
C VAL A 292 -6.52 16.39 28.12
N ALA A 293 -5.46 15.55 28.20
CA ALA A 293 -4.93 14.83 27.03
C ALA A 293 -5.85 13.65 26.64
N LEU A 294 -6.01 13.47 25.34
CA LEU A 294 -6.62 12.27 24.76
C LEU A 294 -5.58 11.13 24.65
N PRO A 295 -6.02 9.88 24.52
CA PRO A 295 -5.11 8.76 24.34
C PRO A 295 -4.18 8.97 23.12
N THR A 296 -2.94 8.52 23.21
CA THR A 296 -2.02 8.56 22.06
C THR A 296 -2.49 7.56 21.00
N ILE A 297 -2.40 7.95 19.72
CA ILE A 297 -2.68 7.04 18.62
C ILE A 297 -1.47 6.13 18.45
N THR A 298 -1.65 4.84 18.71
CA THR A 298 -0.63 3.83 18.48
C THR A 298 -0.82 3.21 17.10
N VAL A 299 0.25 3.12 16.34
CA VAL A 299 0.29 2.47 15.03
C VAL A 299 1.20 1.24 15.15
N ASP A 300 0.79 0.14 14.54
CA ASP A 300 1.59 -1.08 14.53
C ASP A 300 3.00 -0.81 13.98
N GLU A 301 3.99 -1.50 14.51
CA GLU A 301 5.38 -1.32 14.13
C GLU A 301 5.66 -1.79 12.69
N PRO A 302 6.66 -1.17 12.00
CA PRO A 302 7.11 -1.64 10.70
C PRO A 302 7.67 -3.07 10.77
N THR A 303 7.48 -3.83 9.69
CA THR A 303 7.95 -5.22 9.56
C THR A 303 9.03 -5.40 8.50
N LEU A 304 9.15 -4.46 7.57
CA LEU A 304 10.11 -4.46 6.48
C LEU A 304 11.02 -3.24 6.52
N SER A 305 12.24 -3.40 6.03
CA SER A 305 13.17 -2.30 5.79
C SER A 305 13.71 -2.33 4.36
N MET A 306 14.07 -1.17 3.83
CA MET A 306 14.68 -1.00 2.53
C MET A 306 15.70 0.13 2.58
N THR A 307 16.85 -0.05 1.94
CA THR A 307 17.85 1.02 1.86
C THR A 307 17.55 1.92 0.67
N ILE A 308 17.42 3.23 0.91
CA ILE A 308 17.32 4.26 -0.13
C ILE A 308 18.58 5.12 -0.10
N GLY A 309 19.25 5.28 -1.23
CA GLY A 309 20.50 6.03 -1.32
C GLY A 309 20.63 6.84 -2.60
N THR A 310 21.72 7.59 -2.71
CA THR A 310 22.03 8.37 -3.92
C THR A 310 22.34 7.47 -5.11
N ASN A 311 21.97 7.91 -6.31
CA ASN A 311 22.38 7.24 -7.54
C ASN A 311 23.86 7.54 -7.81
N THR A 312 24.70 6.52 -7.73
CA THR A 312 26.15 6.58 -8.00
C THR A 312 26.54 5.90 -9.29
N SER A 313 25.56 5.62 -10.18
CA SER A 313 25.85 4.98 -11.48
C SER A 313 26.55 5.94 -12.44
N PRO A 314 27.24 5.42 -13.47
CA PRO A 314 27.80 6.26 -14.55
C PRO A 314 26.77 7.04 -15.36
N LEU A 315 25.49 6.70 -15.25
CA LEU A 315 24.37 7.39 -15.91
C LEU A 315 23.65 8.39 -15.01
N ALA A 316 24.09 8.57 -13.76
CA ALA A 316 23.48 9.49 -12.82
C ALA A 316 23.45 10.93 -13.34
N GLY A 317 22.34 11.64 -13.12
CA GLY A 317 22.11 13.03 -13.55
C GLY A 317 21.74 13.19 -15.02
N LYS A 318 21.38 12.11 -15.73
CA LYS A 318 20.87 12.19 -17.09
C LYS A 318 19.35 12.42 -17.17
N ASP A 319 18.62 11.86 -16.20
CA ASP A 319 17.15 11.78 -16.24
C ASP A 319 16.51 12.71 -15.18
N GLY A 320 17.15 12.87 -14.00
CA GLY A 320 16.64 13.64 -12.88
C GLY A 320 17.57 14.75 -12.42
N ASP A 321 17.04 15.69 -11.65
CA ASP A 321 17.76 16.86 -11.12
C ASP A 321 18.02 16.79 -9.60
N LYS A 322 17.38 15.84 -8.90
CA LYS A 322 17.49 15.65 -7.44
C LYS A 322 18.33 14.41 -7.11
N LEU A 323 19.63 14.63 -6.91
CA LEU A 323 20.63 13.57 -6.83
C LEU A 323 21.34 13.48 -5.49
N THR A 324 21.21 14.52 -4.63
CA THR A 324 22.05 14.62 -3.43
C THR A 324 21.42 13.93 -2.22
N ALA A 325 22.25 13.37 -1.34
CA ALA A 325 21.80 12.75 -0.08
C ALA A 325 20.97 13.72 0.78
N ARG A 326 21.31 15.01 0.75
CA ARG A 326 20.54 16.03 1.47
C ARG A 326 19.12 16.18 0.92
N GLN A 327 18.94 16.25 -0.41
CA GLN A 327 17.61 16.33 -1.03
C GLN A 327 16.77 15.10 -0.71
N ILE A 328 17.38 13.90 -0.77
CA ILE A 328 16.72 12.64 -0.41
C ILE A 328 16.30 12.69 1.07
N LYS A 329 17.21 13.09 1.97
CA LYS A 329 16.90 13.20 3.39
C LYS A 329 15.77 14.20 3.65
N ASP A 330 15.86 15.40 3.09
CA ASP A 330 14.85 16.43 3.26
C ASP A 330 13.46 15.96 2.77
N ARG A 331 13.42 15.14 1.70
CA ARG A 331 12.18 14.52 1.21
C ARG A 331 11.65 13.42 2.12
N LEU A 332 12.54 12.56 2.63
CA LEU A 332 12.16 11.52 3.59
C LEU A 332 11.69 12.14 4.92
N ASP A 333 12.33 13.21 5.40
CA ASP A 333 11.90 13.94 6.60
C ASP A 333 10.50 14.57 6.41
N LYS A 334 10.17 15.02 5.20
CA LYS A 334 8.81 15.47 4.88
C LYS A 334 7.80 14.33 4.91
N GLU A 335 8.16 13.15 4.42
CA GLU A 335 7.28 11.98 4.48
C GLU A 335 6.92 11.61 5.91
N LEU A 336 7.89 11.67 6.83
CA LEU A 336 7.67 11.37 8.26
C LEU A 336 6.66 12.29 8.94
N VAL A 337 6.38 13.46 8.37
CA VAL A 337 5.37 14.39 8.93
C VAL A 337 3.97 13.81 8.84
N GLY A 338 3.59 13.29 7.67
CA GLY A 338 2.25 12.75 7.42
C GLY A 338 2.15 11.23 7.60
N ASN A 339 3.27 10.51 7.59
CA ASN A 339 3.30 9.06 7.58
C ASN A 339 4.00 8.48 8.81
N VAL A 340 3.22 8.21 9.87
CA VAL A 340 3.74 7.64 11.13
C VAL A 340 4.07 6.15 11.04
N SER A 341 3.66 5.48 9.95
CA SER A 341 3.93 4.06 9.73
C SER A 341 5.32 3.81 9.15
N ILE A 342 6.04 4.86 8.76
CA ILE A 342 7.40 4.80 8.23
C ILE A 342 8.38 5.31 9.27
N ARG A 343 9.56 4.67 9.34
CA ARG A 343 10.72 5.15 10.10
C ARG A 343 11.90 5.31 9.16
N VAL A 344 12.71 6.34 9.38
CA VAL A 344 13.93 6.59 8.61
C VAL A 344 15.11 6.62 9.57
N LEU A 345 16.04 5.71 9.36
CA LEU A 345 17.23 5.56 10.19
C LEU A 345 18.50 5.85 9.37
N PRO A 346 19.54 6.44 9.97
CA PRO A 346 20.83 6.56 9.32
C PRO A 346 21.47 5.16 9.16
N THR A 347 22.27 5.00 8.11
CA THR A 347 23.11 3.80 7.91
C THR A 347 24.58 4.14 8.14
N ASP A 348 25.46 3.13 8.07
CA ASP A 348 26.92 3.33 8.13
C ASP A 348 27.45 4.20 6.99
N ARG A 349 26.67 4.33 5.92
CA ARG A 349 26.97 5.20 4.78
C ARG A 349 26.15 6.49 4.87
N PRO A 350 26.77 7.67 4.87
CA PRO A 350 26.07 8.94 5.03
C PRO A 350 25.18 9.32 3.83
N ASP A 351 25.33 8.63 2.71
CA ASP A 351 24.56 8.80 1.47
C ASP A 351 23.39 7.82 1.34
N ASN A 352 23.19 6.94 2.33
CA ASN A 352 22.14 5.94 2.36
C ASN A 352 21.29 6.06 3.63
N PHE A 353 20.00 5.78 3.50
CA PHE A 353 19.03 5.78 4.59
C PHE A 353 18.31 4.44 4.62
N GLU A 354 18.13 3.90 5.82
CA GLU A 354 17.25 2.75 6.03
C GLU A 354 15.84 3.27 6.25
N VAL A 355 14.93 2.88 5.35
CA VAL A 355 13.51 3.22 5.42
C VAL A 355 12.76 1.97 5.82
N GLN A 356 12.07 2.03 6.94
CA GLN A 356 11.27 0.93 7.50
C GLN A 356 9.80 1.22 7.28
N GLY A 357 9.04 0.21 6.86
CA GLY A 357 7.60 0.28 6.58
C GLY A 357 6.89 -1.03 6.87
N ARG A 358 5.58 -1.06 6.69
CA ARG A 358 4.75 -2.25 6.97
C ARG A 358 4.79 -3.28 5.85
N GLY A 359 4.93 -2.84 4.59
CA GLY A 359 4.88 -3.74 3.45
C GLY A 359 5.66 -3.23 2.25
N GLU A 360 5.85 -4.11 1.27
CA GLU A 360 6.58 -3.81 0.05
C GLU A 360 5.90 -2.72 -0.78
N LEU A 361 4.57 -2.76 -0.86
CA LEU A 361 3.80 -1.80 -1.64
C LEU A 361 3.92 -0.39 -1.07
N GLN A 362 3.88 -0.22 0.26
CA GLN A 362 4.08 1.07 0.90
C GLN A 362 5.44 1.69 0.55
N LEU A 363 6.51 0.89 0.63
CA LEU A 363 7.86 1.33 0.30
C LEU A 363 8.03 1.60 -1.21
N ALA A 364 7.42 0.77 -2.07
CA ALA A 364 7.43 0.97 -3.51
C ALA A 364 6.67 2.24 -3.93
N VAL A 365 5.54 2.54 -3.30
CA VAL A 365 4.78 3.78 -3.51
C VAL A 365 5.62 5.01 -3.16
N LEU A 366 6.32 4.99 -2.01
CA LEU A 366 7.22 6.08 -1.64
C LEU A 366 8.31 6.32 -2.70
N VAL A 367 8.97 5.26 -3.15
CA VAL A 367 10.00 5.34 -4.19
C VAL A 367 9.44 5.85 -5.52
N GLU A 368 8.26 5.37 -5.91
CA GLU A 368 7.59 5.80 -7.14
C GLU A 368 7.18 7.27 -7.08
N THR A 369 6.69 7.73 -5.93
CA THR A 369 6.36 9.15 -5.71
C THR A 369 7.62 10.02 -5.82
N MET A 370 8.73 9.62 -5.18
CA MET A 370 10.01 10.33 -5.30
C MET A 370 10.51 10.34 -6.76
N ARG A 371 10.37 9.24 -7.49
CA ARG A 371 10.71 9.15 -8.91
C ARG A 371 9.97 10.20 -9.73
N ARG A 372 8.66 10.33 -9.54
CA ARG A 372 7.80 11.34 -10.23
C ARG A 372 8.14 12.77 -9.83
N GLU A 373 8.64 12.97 -8.64
CA GLU A 373 9.14 14.28 -8.17
C GLU A 373 10.50 14.67 -8.75
N GLY A 374 11.12 13.84 -9.60
CA GLY A 374 12.40 14.10 -10.28
C GLY A 374 13.65 13.63 -9.51
N PHE A 375 13.49 12.73 -8.54
CA PHE A 375 14.63 12.13 -7.84
C PHE A 375 15.26 11.00 -8.67
N GLU A 376 16.59 10.94 -8.62
CA GLU A 376 17.36 9.75 -8.98
C GLU A 376 17.93 9.13 -7.70
N LEU A 377 17.62 7.85 -7.48
CA LEU A 377 18.02 7.15 -6.26
C LEU A 377 18.35 5.68 -6.53
N THR A 378 19.01 5.06 -5.57
CA THR A 378 19.19 3.61 -5.55
C THR A 378 18.39 3.00 -4.42
N VAL A 379 17.80 1.85 -4.69
CA VAL A 379 16.98 1.12 -3.75
C VAL A 379 17.56 -0.27 -3.56
N GLY A 380 17.84 -0.63 -2.32
CA GLY A 380 18.32 -1.96 -1.94
C GLY A 380 17.18 -2.98 -1.86
N LYS A 381 17.55 -4.24 -1.70
CA LYS A 381 16.60 -5.32 -1.51
C LYS A 381 15.79 -5.13 -0.22
N PRO A 382 14.47 -5.29 -0.27
CA PRO A 382 13.66 -5.34 0.95
C PRO A 382 14.12 -6.47 1.88
N ALA A 383 14.20 -6.17 3.17
CA ALA A 383 14.57 -7.12 4.21
C ALA A 383 13.56 -7.05 5.36
N VAL A 384 13.26 -8.18 5.98
CA VAL A 384 12.39 -8.19 7.16
C VAL A 384 13.15 -7.69 8.39
N LEU A 385 12.45 -6.96 9.24
CA LEU A 385 12.93 -6.60 10.56
C LEU A 385 12.84 -7.81 11.48
N THR A 386 13.84 -8.01 12.30
CA THR A 386 13.89 -9.09 13.30
C THR A 386 13.87 -8.52 14.70
N LYS A 387 13.30 -9.25 15.65
CA LYS A 387 13.27 -8.90 17.08
C LYS A 387 13.87 -10.00 17.92
N GLU A 388 14.54 -9.65 18.99
CA GLU A 388 14.95 -10.61 20.03
C GLU A 388 13.84 -10.67 21.10
N ILE A 389 13.18 -11.82 21.23
CA ILE A 389 12.15 -12.08 22.23
C ILE A 389 12.62 -13.26 23.07
N ASP A 390 12.73 -13.07 24.38
CA ASP A 390 13.21 -14.07 25.35
C ASP A 390 14.57 -14.71 24.96
N GLY A 391 15.49 -13.88 24.40
CA GLY A 391 16.81 -14.34 23.99
C GLY A 391 16.84 -15.17 22.70
N THR A 392 15.72 -15.22 21.97
CA THR A 392 15.59 -15.92 20.69
C THR A 392 15.24 -14.92 19.59
N LEU A 393 15.93 -15.03 18.45
CA LEU A 393 15.65 -14.20 17.28
C LEU A 393 14.30 -14.59 16.68
N HIS A 394 13.41 -13.59 16.49
CA HIS A 394 12.10 -13.74 15.87
C HIS A 394 12.00 -12.94 14.58
N GLU A 395 11.21 -13.46 13.66
CA GLU A 395 10.86 -12.82 12.40
C GLU A 395 9.33 -12.64 12.27
N PRO A 396 8.86 -11.63 11.52
CA PRO A 396 7.43 -11.43 11.29
C PRO A 396 6.87 -12.58 10.44
N THR A 397 5.64 -12.95 10.77
CA THR A 397 4.88 -13.96 10.01
C THR A 397 3.57 -13.39 9.52
N GLU A 398 3.09 -13.90 8.41
CA GLU A 398 1.87 -13.48 7.76
C GLU A 398 0.94 -14.67 7.52
N ARG A 399 -0.34 -14.41 7.63
CA ARG A 399 -1.40 -15.30 7.18
C ARG A 399 -1.63 -15.04 5.70
N LEU A 400 -1.31 -16.03 4.88
CA LEU A 400 -1.49 -16.01 3.44
C LEU A 400 -2.73 -16.82 3.07
N THR A 401 -3.71 -16.16 2.45
CA THR A 401 -4.90 -16.81 1.89
C THR A 401 -4.83 -16.76 0.37
N ILE A 402 -5.05 -17.92 -0.24
CA ILE A 402 -4.94 -18.12 -1.68
C ILE A 402 -6.22 -18.77 -2.20
N ASP A 403 -6.82 -18.17 -3.23
CA ASP A 403 -7.92 -18.77 -3.99
C ASP A 403 -7.42 -19.13 -5.39
N ILE A 404 -7.48 -20.41 -5.75
CA ILE A 404 -6.94 -20.93 -7.02
C ILE A 404 -7.81 -22.05 -7.59
N PRO A 405 -7.80 -22.22 -8.93
CA PRO A 405 -8.33 -23.43 -9.54
C PRO A 405 -7.64 -24.69 -9.02
N GLU A 406 -8.40 -25.76 -8.82
CA GLU A 406 -7.92 -27.04 -8.24
C GLU A 406 -6.68 -27.59 -8.97
N GLU A 407 -6.55 -27.37 -10.28
CA GLU A 407 -5.41 -27.84 -11.09
C GLU A 407 -4.05 -27.24 -10.64
N HIS A 408 -4.05 -26.08 -9.96
CA HIS A 408 -2.84 -25.37 -9.52
C HIS A 408 -2.44 -25.67 -8.07
N VAL A 409 -3.26 -26.37 -7.30
CA VAL A 409 -3.01 -26.67 -5.87
C VAL A 409 -1.65 -27.36 -5.65
N GLY A 410 -1.30 -28.32 -6.49
CA GLY A 410 -0.02 -29.04 -6.37
C GLY A 410 1.19 -28.14 -6.57
N GLY A 411 1.19 -27.30 -7.62
CA GLY A 411 2.28 -26.38 -7.91
C GLY A 411 2.46 -25.30 -6.83
N ILE A 412 1.36 -24.73 -6.36
CA ILE A 412 1.38 -23.71 -5.30
C ILE A 412 1.83 -24.31 -3.97
N THR A 413 1.37 -25.51 -3.60
CA THR A 413 1.81 -26.19 -2.38
C THR A 413 3.32 -26.47 -2.41
N GLN A 414 3.87 -26.86 -3.56
CA GLN A 414 5.31 -27.04 -3.72
C GLN A 414 6.06 -25.72 -3.58
N LEU A 415 5.61 -24.66 -4.28
CA LEU A 415 6.21 -23.33 -4.24
C LEU A 415 6.28 -22.77 -2.81
N LEU A 416 5.21 -22.94 -2.04
CA LEU A 416 5.13 -22.48 -0.65
C LEU A 416 5.90 -23.38 0.31
N GLY A 417 5.97 -24.68 0.05
CA GLY A 417 6.79 -25.61 0.82
C GLY A 417 8.29 -25.27 0.78
N GLU A 418 8.81 -24.88 -0.39
CA GLU A 418 10.19 -24.39 -0.54
C GLU A 418 10.45 -23.10 0.25
N ARG A 419 9.41 -22.30 0.48
CA ARG A 419 9.40 -21.05 1.22
C ARG A 419 9.08 -21.19 2.71
N LYS A 420 9.02 -22.42 3.22
CA LYS A 420 8.73 -22.76 4.63
C LYS A 420 7.35 -22.33 5.12
N ALA A 421 6.41 -22.16 4.22
CA ALA A 421 5.03 -21.92 4.56
C ALA A 421 4.42 -23.18 5.20
N LYS A 422 3.59 -22.97 6.22
CA LYS A 422 2.85 -24.01 6.90
C LYS A 422 1.38 -23.89 6.55
N MET A 423 0.82 -24.90 5.87
CA MET A 423 -0.61 -24.95 5.58
C MET A 423 -1.40 -25.16 6.87
N GLU A 424 -2.42 -24.35 7.08
CA GLU A 424 -3.35 -24.46 8.21
C GLU A 424 -4.69 -25.03 7.76
N ASN A 425 -5.20 -24.56 6.62
CA ASN A 425 -6.50 -24.96 6.14
C ASN A 425 -6.53 -25.13 4.61
N MET A 426 -7.45 -25.96 4.12
CA MET A 426 -7.75 -26.14 2.72
C MET A 426 -9.25 -26.39 2.57
N THR A 427 -9.95 -25.48 1.91
CA THR A 427 -11.39 -25.57 1.66
C THR A 427 -11.64 -25.68 0.16
N ASN A 428 -12.37 -26.73 -0.26
CA ASN A 428 -12.81 -26.89 -1.64
C ASN A 428 -14.29 -26.49 -1.72
N HIS A 429 -14.59 -25.46 -2.50
CA HIS A 429 -15.95 -24.93 -2.65
C HIS A 429 -16.85 -25.79 -3.56
N GLY A 430 -16.28 -26.79 -4.26
CA GLY A 430 -17.03 -27.70 -5.14
C GLY A 430 -17.35 -27.14 -6.53
N ASP A 431 -16.93 -25.91 -6.81
CA ASP A 431 -17.06 -25.20 -8.10
C ASP A 431 -15.78 -25.24 -8.96
N GLY A 432 -14.78 -26.03 -8.52
CA GLY A 432 -13.46 -26.12 -9.16
C GLY A 432 -12.43 -25.15 -8.59
N TRP A 433 -12.78 -24.38 -7.56
CA TRP A 433 -11.89 -23.48 -6.82
C TRP A 433 -11.57 -24.04 -5.43
N VAL A 434 -10.35 -23.74 -4.97
CA VAL A 434 -9.84 -24.18 -3.68
C VAL A 434 -9.24 -22.99 -2.96
N ARG A 435 -9.67 -22.77 -1.72
CA ARG A 435 -9.06 -21.81 -0.78
C ARG A 435 -8.02 -22.52 0.06
N LEU A 436 -6.81 -21.96 0.10
CA LEU A 436 -5.67 -22.42 0.89
C LEU A 436 -5.26 -21.35 1.88
N GLU A 437 -5.06 -21.71 3.14
CA GLU A 437 -4.57 -20.80 4.18
C GLU A 437 -3.22 -21.30 4.70
N TYR A 438 -2.26 -20.39 4.75
CA TYR A 438 -0.89 -20.66 5.20
C TYR A 438 -0.43 -19.65 6.23
N ILE A 439 0.39 -20.08 7.17
CA ILE A 439 1.27 -19.21 7.96
C ILE A 439 2.65 -19.22 7.31
N VAL A 440 3.13 -18.02 6.97
CA VAL A 440 4.34 -17.84 6.14
C VAL A 440 5.26 -16.83 6.78
N PRO A 441 6.59 -17.07 6.89
CA PRO A 441 7.53 -16.00 7.24
C PRO A 441 7.43 -14.85 6.24
N ALA A 442 7.27 -13.60 6.71
CA ALA A 442 7.04 -12.45 5.82
C ALA A 442 8.11 -12.32 4.71
N ARG A 443 9.39 -12.60 5.03
CA ARG A 443 10.47 -12.61 4.01
C ARG A 443 10.25 -13.63 2.89
N ALA A 444 9.51 -14.71 3.13
CA ALA A 444 9.23 -15.72 2.12
C ALA A 444 8.21 -15.25 1.07
N LEU A 445 7.46 -14.19 1.35
CA LEU A 445 6.54 -13.56 0.41
C LEU A 445 7.24 -12.58 -0.54
N ILE A 446 8.45 -12.13 -0.22
CA ILE A 446 9.26 -11.31 -1.13
C ILE A 446 9.47 -12.08 -2.44
N GLY A 447 9.03 -11.52 -3.57
CA GLY A 447 9.08 -12.18 -4.88
C GLY A 447 8.17 -13.41 -5.03
N PHE A 448 7.20 -13.61 -4.14
CA PHE A 448 6.22 -14.69 -4.26
C PHE A 448 5.22 -14.42 -5.40
N ARG A 449 4.76 -13.17 -5.53
CA ARG A 449 3.69 -12.77 -6.46
C ARG A 449 3.99 -13.17 -7.90
N THR A 450 5.21 -12.91 -8.37
CA THR A 450 5.61 -13.25 -9.76
C THR A 450 5.58 -14.76 -10.00
N GLY A 451 6.07 -15.56 -9.05
CA GLY A 451 6.03 -17.03 -9.13
C GLY A 451 4.60 -17.57 -9.08
N PHE A 452 3.79 -17.01 -8.19
CA PHE A 452 2.38 -17.35 -8.02
C PHE A 452 1.55 -17.08 -9.29
N LEU A 453 1.65 -15.87 -9.86
CA LEU A 453 0.94 -15.52 -11.09
C LEU A 453 1.38 -16.37 -12.28
N THR A 454 2.66 -16.76 -12.33
CA THR A 454 3.17 -17.65 -13.38
C THR A 454 2.58 -19.05 -13.25
N GLU A 455 2.57 -19.62 -12.02
CA GLU A 455 2.05 -20.96 -11.75
C GLU A 455 0.53 -21.05 -11.97
N THR A 456 -0.21 -20.02 -11.55
CA THR A 456 -1.67 -19.92 -11.71
C THR A 456 -2.10 -19.35 -13.06
N ARG A 457 -1.19 -19.06 -13.97
CA ARG A 457 -1.46 -18.40 -15.27
C ARG A 457 -2.26 -17.09 -15.13
N GLY A 458 -2.07 -16.40 -14.00
CA GLY A 458 -2.74 -15.14 -13.69
C GLY A 458 -4.18 -15.28 -13.16
N THR A 459 -4.70 -16.50 -12.96
CA THR A 459 -6.08 -16.72 -12.47
C THR A 459 -6.19 -16.71 -10.95
N GLY A 460 -5.09 -17.02 -10.23
CA GLY A 460 -5.12 -17.12 -8.77
C GLY A 460 -5.17 -15.75 -8.08
N LEU A 461 -5.84 -15.71 -6.93
CA LEU A 461 -5.86 -14.59 -5.99
C LEU A 461 -5.02 -14.96 -4.77
N ALA A 462 -4.18 -14.05 -4.31
CA ALA A 462 -3.37 -14.23 -3.12
C ALA A 462 -3.35 -12.95 -2.28
N ASN A 463 -3.71 -13.09 -1.01
CA ASN A 463 -3.76 -12.00 -0.05
C ASN A 463 -3.03 -12.42 1.23
N HIS A 464 -2.32 -11.49 1.85
CA HIS A 464 -1.60 -11.76 3.08
C HIS A 464 -1.79 -10.63 4.09
N VAL A 465 -1.75 -10.98 5.37
CA VAL A 465 -1.93 -10.07 6.50
C VAL A 465 -0.96 -10.47 7.61
N PHE A 466 -0.36 -9.46 8.27
CA PHE A 466 0.52 -9.70 9.40
C PHE A 466 -0.20 -10.45 10.52
N GLU A 467 0.38 -11.57 10.97
CA GLU A 467 -0.19 -12.45 12.02
C GLU A 467 0.54 -12.32 13.36
N GLY A 468 1.84 -12.05 13.32
CA GLY A 468 2.64 -11.96 14.54
C GLY A 468 4.12 -12.23 14.33
N TRP A 469 4.79 -12.70 15.39
CA TRP A 469 6.23 -12.95 15.41
C TRP A 469 6.49 -14.42 15.73
N ILE A 470 7.32 -15.08 14.93
CA ILE A 470 7.74 -16.47 15.13
C ILE A 470 9.26 -16.56 15.29
N PRO A 471 9.78 -17.58 15.99
CA PRO A 471 11.21 -17.83 16.00
C PRO A 471 11.78 -17.97 14.59
N TRP A 472 12.97 -17.45 14.37
CA TRP A 472 13.66 -17.49 13.08
C TRP A 472 13.70 -18.89 12.47
N GLN A 473 13.12 -19.04 11.27
CA GLN A 473 12.98 -20.32 10.59
C GLN A 473 14.24 -20.78 9.82
N GLY A 474 15.36 -20.08 9.97
CA GLY A 474 16.59 -20.39 9.23
C GLY A 474 16.55 -19.88 7.78
N GLU A 475 17.56 -20.19 6.98
CA GLU A 475 17.68 -19.69 5.60
C GLU A 475 16.55 -20.18 4.70
N ILE A 476 16.03 -19.28 3.86
CA ILE A 476 15.07 -19.55 2.78
C ILE A 476 15.74 -19.18 1.46
N ARG A 477 15.79 -20.12 0.52
CA ARG A 477 16.31 -19.85 -0.82
C ARG A 477 15.20 -19.30 -1.69
N MET A 478 15.20 -17.97 -1.90
CA MET A 478 14.17 -17.29 -2.68
C MET A 478 14.53 -17.13 -4.15
N ARG A 479 15.81 -17.05 -4.47
CA ARG A 479 16.30 -16.86 -5.84
C ARG A 479 17.05 -18.09 -6.33
N THR A 480 16.61 -18.64 -7.46
CA THR A 480 17.23 -19.80 -8.12
C THR A 480 17.99 -19.44 -9.40
N LYS A 481 17.93 -18.17 -9.83
CA LYS A 481 18.52 -17.69 -11.08
C LYS A 481 19.60 -16.65 -10.80
N GLY A 482 20.65 -16.63 -11.61
CA GLY A 482 21.69 -15.60 -11.58
C GLY A 482 21.35 -14.39 -12.44
N SER A 483 22.24 -13.40 -12.45
CA SER A 483 22.16 -12.19 -13.27
C SER A 483 23.08 -12.25 -14.50
N ILE A 484 22.61 -11.67 -15.61
CA ILE A 484 23.47 -11.32 -16.75
C ILE A 484 23.93 -9.88 -16.52
N VAL A 485 25.23 -9.69 -16.37
CA VAL A 485 25.86 -8.43 -15.99
C VAL A 485 26.70 -7.89 -17.15
N ALA A 486 26.58 -6.61 -17.47
CA ALA A 486 27.43 -5.98 -18.46
C ALA A 486 28.87 -5.83 -17.92
N ASP A 487 29.86 -6.23 -18.71
CA ASP A 487 31.28 -6.19 -18.35
C ASP A 487 31.97 -4.86 -18.70
N ARG A 488 31.27 -3.95 -19.39
CA ARG A 488 31.80 -2.66 -19.88
C ARG A 488 30.73 -1.64 -20.18
N THR A 489 31.15 -0.40 -20.31
CA THR A 489 30.33 0.72 -20.77
C THR A 489 30.25 0.77 -22.30
N GLY A 490 29.07 1.08 -22.83
CA GLY A 490 28.81 1.23 -24.27
C GLY A 490 27.34 1.07 -24.59
N ALA A 491 26.99 0.95 -25.87
CA ALA A 491 25.62 0.67 -26.30
C ALA A 491 25.42 -0.83 -26.58
N SER A 492 24.29 -1.38 -26.15
CA SER A 492 23.90 -2.77 -26.46
C SER A 492 23.72 -2.97 -27.97
N THR A 493 24.16 -4.11 -28.50
CA THR A 493 24.08 -4.40 -29.94
C THR A 493 23.15 -5.56 -30.24
N THR A 494 22.47 -5.50 -31.38
CA THR A 494 21.60 -6.60 -31.87
C THR A 494 22.37 -7.92 -31.97
N ASN A 495 23.63 -7.87 -32.46
CA ASN A 495 24.46 -9.07 -32.57
C ASN A 495 24.80 -9.72 -31.23
N ALA A 496 25.09 -8.93 -30.20
CA ALA A 496 25.39 -9.48 -28.87
C ALA A 496 24.15 -10.10 -28.24
N ILE A 497 22.99 -9.43 -28.30
CA ILE A 497 21.72 -9.95 -27.79
C ILE A 497 21.33 -11.23 -28.49
N GLN A 498 21.43 -11.28 -29.85
CA GLN A 498 21.12 -12.47 -30.64
C GLN A 498 21.95 -13.70 -30.20
N ASN A 499 23.23 -13.51 -29.95
CA ASN A 499 24.14 -14.61 -29.59
C ASN A 499 23.91 -15.11 -28.14
N LEU A 500 23.25 -14.32 -27.29
CA LEU A 500 23.06 -14.62 -25.88
C LEU A 500 21.60 -14.96 -25.53
N GLN A 501 20.62 -14.64 -26.38
CA GLN A 501 19.19 -14.81 -26.09
C GLN A 501 18.75 -16.26 -25.81
N GLU A 502 19.50 -17.27 -26.27
CA GLU A 502 19.26 -18.67 -25.94
C GLU A 502 19.63 -19.03 -24.48
N ARG A 503 20.45 -18.16 -23.84
CA ARG A 503 21.01 -18.37 -22.51
C ARG A 503 20.61 -17.31 -21.50
N ALA A 504 19.78 -16.35 -21.91
CA ALA A 504 19.41 -15.20 -21.09
C ALA A 504 18.03 -14.68 -21.45
N VAL A 505 17.31 -14.18 -20.46
CA VAL A 505 16.10 -13.36 -20.66
C VAL A 505 16.54 -11.91 -20.44
N PHE A 506 16.55 -11.10 -21.50
CA PHE A 506 17.02 -9.72 -21.41
C PHE A 506 15.96 -8.76 -20.89
N TYR A 507 16.41 -7.72 -20.17
CA TYR A 507 15.60 -6.59 -19.69
C TYR A 507 15.68 -5.38 -20.60
N ILE A 508 16.68 -5.34 -21.50
CA ILE A 508 16.97 -4.21 -22.37
C ILE A 508 16.86 -4.59 -23.85
N PRO A 509 16.37 -3.68 -24.71
CA PRO A 509 16.46 -3.82 -26.16
C PRO A 509 17.87 -3.45 -26.69
N PRO A 510 18.16 -3.61 -28.00
CA PRO A 510 19.35 -3.06 -28.65
C PRO A 510 19.41 -1.53 -28.57
N SER A 511 20.61 -0.97 -28.70
CA SER A 511 20.88 0.47 -28.73
C SER A 511 20.62 1.22 -27.43
N VAL A 512 20.63 0.52 -26.27
CA VAL A 512 20.54 1.10 -24.94
C VAL A 512 21.93 1.26 -24.35
N ASP A 513 22.20 2.41 -23.74
CA ASP A 513 23.42 2.67 -22.98
C ASP A 513 23.52 1.76 -21.77
N VAL A 514 24.62 1.04 -21.65
CA VAL A 514 24.95 0.17 -20.52
C VAL A 514 26.28 0.55 -19.91
N TYR A 515 26.50 0.16 -18.67
CA TYR A 515 27.77 0.36 -17.97
C TYR A 515 28.21 -0.91 -17.25
N GLU A 516 29.48 -1.00 -16.88
CA GLU A 516 30.02 -2.14 -16.12
C GLU A 516 29.26 -2.32 -14.81
N GLY A 517 28.80 -3.55 -14.53
CA GLY A 517 28.00 -3.86 -13.34
C GLY A 517 26.49 -3.65 -13.50
N MET A 518 26.01 -3.12 -14.62
CA MET A 518 24.58 -3.05 -14.93
C MET A 518 24.04 -4.45 -15.22
N ILE A 519 22.93 -4.82 -14.59
CA ILE A 519 22.22 -6.08 -14.83
C ILE A 519 21.27 -5.89 -16.01
N ILE A 520 21.47 -6.68 -17.04
CA ILE A 520 20.79 -6.56 -18.32
C ILE A 520 19.86 -7.72 -18.64
N GLY A 521 19.81 -8.73 -17.74
CA GLY A 521 18.93 -9.89 -17.91
C GLY A 521 19.10 -10.93 -16.81
N GLU A 522 18.28 -11.98 -16.90
CA GLU A 522 18.33 -13.19 -16.04
C GLU A 522 19.18 -14.28 -16.69
N ASN A 523 20.01 -14.95 -15.87
CA ASN A 523 20.67 -16.19 -16.22
C ASN A 523 19.81 -17.37 -15.70
N PRO A 524 19.39 -18.34 -16.56
CA PRO A 524 18.68 -19.53 -16.09
C PRO A 524 19.46 -20.36 -15.07
N ARG A 525 20.78 -20.20 -15.01
CA ARG A 525 21.64 -20.83 -14.00
C ARG A 525 21.73 -19.97 -12.76
N ASN A 526 22.05 -20.56 -11.63
CA ASN A 526 22.16 -19.90 -10.32
C ASN A 526 23.42 -19.00 -10.17
N GLU A 527 24.26 -18.87 -11.20
CA GLU A 527 25.48 -18.06 -11.16
C GLU A 527 25.35 -16.85 -12.04
N ASP A 528 25.93 -15.72 -11.61
CA ASP A 528 26.01 -14.53 -12.43
C ASP A 528 26.97 -14.74 -13.60
N MET A 529 26.70 -14.05 -14.70
CA MET A 529 27.51 -14.11 -15.90
C MET A 529 27.81 -12.71 -16.43
N ASP A 530 29.08 -12.31 -16.33
CA ASP A 530 29.56 -11.07 -16.95
C ASP A 530 29.68 -11.26 -18.47
N VAL A 531 29.07 -10.36 -19.25
CA VAL A 531 29.01 -10.46 -20.71
C VAL A 531 29.33 -9.14 -21.41
N ASN A 532 29.95 -9.23 -22.57
CA ASN A 532 30.11 -8.09 -23.46
C ASN A 532 28.88 -7.92 -24.37
N ILE A 533 27.95 -7.08 -23.94
CA ILE A 533 26.72 -6.78 -24.68
C ILE A 533 26.93 -5.73 -25.78
N CYS A 534 28.08 -5.04 -25.79
CA CYS A 534 28.43 -4.01 -26.77
C CYS A 534 29.16 -4.57 -27.99
N LYS A 535 29.26 -5.89 -28.12
CA LYS A 535 30.02 -6.54 -29.17
C LYS A 535 29.33 -6.40 -30.51
N GLU A 536 29.95 -5.63 -31.42
CA GLU A 536 29.50 -5.50 -32.81
C GLU A 536 29.78 -6.77 -33.65
N LYS A 537 29.01 -6.93 -34.73
CA LYS A 537 29.25 -7.98 -35.71
C LYS A 537 30.58 -7.67 -36.44
N LYS A 538 31.54 -8.60 -36.39
CA LYS A 538 32.75 -8.46 -37.25
C LYS A 538 32.31 -8.55 -38.69
N LEU A 539 32.69 -7.56 -39.48
CA LEU A 539 32.53 -7.57 -40.94
C LEU A 539 33.50 -8.59 -41.53
N ASP A 540 33.07 -9.82 -41.66
CA ASP A 540 33.80 -10.85 -42.39
C ASP A 540 33.23 -10.95 -43.82
N ASN A 541 34.05 -10.52 -44.82
CA ASN A 541 33.91 -10.69 -46.26
C ASN A 541 32.79 -9.94 -47.03
N ILE A 542 33.24 -9.11 -47.95
CA ILE A 542 32.48 -8.32 -48.94
C ILE A 542 31.64 -9.19 -49.93
N ARG A 543 31.73 -10.52 -49.91
CA ARG A 543 31.16 -11.41 -50.94
C ARG A 543 29.80 -12.05 -50.62
N THR A 544 29.23 -11.84 -49.49
CA THR A 544 27.89 -12.36 -49.14
C THR A 544 26.93 -11.25 -48.78
N GLN A 545 26.59 -10.38 -49.73
CA GLN A 545 25.52 -9.40 -49.62
C GLN A 545 24.11 -9.99 -49.80
N SER A 546 23.94 -11.30 -49.87
CA SER A 546 22.68 -11.92 -50.28
C SER A 546 21.90 -12.67 -49.19
N SER A 547 22.28 -12.57 -47.92
CA SER A 547 21.42 -13.07 -46.84
C SER A 547 21.55 -12.18 -45.60
N ASP A 548 20.91 -11.04 -45.61
CA ASP A 548 20.42 -10.43 -44.39
C ASP A 548 19.27 -11.30 -43.86
N ASP A 549 19.63 -12.38 -43.18
CA ASP A 549 18.68 -13.12 -42.35
C ASP A 549 18.05 -12.12 -41.38
N THR A 550 16.73 -11.97 -41.46
CA THR A 550 15.97 -11.11 -40.56
C THR A 550 16.21 -11.60 -39.14
N VAL A 551 17.03 -10.87 -38.39
CA VAL A 551 17.34 -11.21 -37.00
C VAL A 551 16.07 -11.08 -36.17
N ARG A 552 15.53 -12.18 -35.69
CA ARG A 552 14.41 -12.17 -34.71
C ARG A 552 15.00 -12.14 -33.30
N LEU A 553 14.77 -11.04 -32.60
CA LEU A 553 15.07 -10.93 -31.17
C LEU A 553 13.80 -11.25 -30.37
N THR A 554 13.99 -11.96 -29.27
CA THR A 554 12.94 -12.10 -28.26
C THR A 554 12.71 -10.73 -27.62
N PRO A 555 11.45 -10.26 -27.48
CA PRO A 555 11.17 -9.01 -26.79
C PRO A 555 11.77 -9.01 -25.38
N PRO A 556 12.34 -7.88 -24.92
CA PRO A 556 12.86 -7.78 -23.56
C PRO A 556 11.73 -7.83 -22.55
N LYS A 557 12.00 -8.41 -21.38
CA LYS A 557 11.10 -8.37 -20.21
C LYS A 557 11.25 -6.98 -19.57
N VAL A 558 10.24 -6.13 -19.72
CA VAL A 558 10.20 -4.82 -19.04
C VAL A 558 9.88 -5.06 -17.58
N LEU A 559 10.71 -4.52 -16.69
CA LEU A 559 10.51 -4.60 -15.25
C LEU A 559 9.81 -3.33 -14.74
N SER A 560 8.72 -3.49 -14.01
CA SER A 560 8.19 -2.44 -13.14
C SER A 560 9.10 -2.27 -11.92
N LEU A 561 8.91 -1.21 -11.14
CA LEU A 561 9.69 -1.00 -9.91
C LEU A 561 9.50 -2.18 -8.94
N GLU A 562 8.26 -2.63 -8.75
CA GLU A 562 7.94 -3.77 -7.88
C GLU A 562 8.62 -5.04 -8.39
N GLY A 563 8.49 -5.36 -9.69
CA GLY A 563 9.15 -6.52 -10.29
C GLY A 563 10.67 -6.45 -10.22
N ALA A 564 11.26 -5.26 -10.25
CA ALA A 564 12.69 -5.04 -10.05
C ALA A 564 13.11 -5.35 -8.61
N LEU A 565 12.35 -4.84 -7.60
CA LEU A 565 12.61 -5.10 -6.19
C LEU A 565 12.48 -6.58 -5.81
N GLU A 566 11.51 -7.28 -6.40
CA GLU A 566 11.34 -8.73 -6.22
C GLU A 566 12.51 -9.55 -6.80
N THR A 567 13.16 -9.05 -7.85
CA THR A 567 14.16 -9.80 -8.62
C THR A 567 15.57 -9.69 -8.05
N ILE A 568 15.92 -8.57 -7.38
CA ILE A 568 17.29 -8.29 -6.94
C ILE A 568 17.80 -9.25 -5.85
N GLY A 569 19.10 -9.59 -5.96
CA GLY A 569 19.85 -10.31 -4.94
C GLY A 569 20.40 -9.39 -3.83
N ASP A 570 21.06 -9.98 -2.84
CA ASP A 570 21.61 -9.23 -1.68
C ASP A 570 22.76 -8.30 -2.08
N ASP A 571 23.48 -8.60 -3.16
CA ASP A 571 24.58 -7.80 -3.72
C ASP A 571 24.14 -6.88 -4.87
N GLU A 572 22.83 -6.68 -5.02
CA GLU A 572 22.21 -5.92 -6.11
C GLU A 572 21.34 -4.77 -5.57
N CYS A 573 21.11 -3.79 -6.41
CA CYS A 573 20.19 -2.70 -6.13
C CYS A 573 19.47 -2.25 -7.40
N VAL A 574 18.34 -1.59 -7.21
CA VAL A 574 17.58 -0.93 -8.28
C VAL A 574 18.05 0.51 -8.40
N GLU A 575 18.41 0.93 -9.57
CA GLU A 575 18.61 2.33 -9.95
C GLU A 575 17.27 2.87 -10.46
N VAL A 576 16.72 3.85 -9.77
CA VAL A 576 15.43 4.47 -10.06
C VAL A 576 15.67 5.91 -10.50
N THR A 577 15.19 6.24 -11.70
CA THR A 577 15.25 7.58 -12.28
C THR A 577 13.86 7.96 -12.81
N PRO A 578 13.56 9.23 -13.08
CA PRO A 578 12.26 9.63 -13.65
C PRO A 578 11.85 8.81 -14.88
N ASP A 579 12.78 8.50 -15.77
CA ASP A 579 12.51 7.83 -17.03
C ASP A 579 12.79 6.33 -17.03
N ASN A 580 13.65 5.83 -16.09
CA ASN A 580 14.15 4.47 -16.15
C ASN A 580 14.19 3.76 -14.79
N VAL A 581 13.91 2.46 -14.81
CA VAL A 581 14.19 1.52 -13.72
C VAL A 581 15.23 0.52 -14.22
N ARG A 582 16.41 0.51 -13.63
CA ARG A 582 17.55 -0.34 -14.03
C ARG A 582 18.03 -1.16 -12.84
N LEU A 583 18.48 -2.38 -13.10
CA LEU A 583 19.12 -3.21 -12.07
C LEU A 583 20.65 -3.07 -12.19
N ARG A 584 21.35 -3.06 -11.07
CA ARG A 584 22.79 -3.07 -11.05
C ARG A 584 23.38 -3.80 -9.85
N LYS A 585 24.61 -4.20 -9.94
CA LYS A 585 25.39 -4.64 -8.79
C LYS A 585 25.73 -3.45 -7.90
N VAL A 586 25.72 -3.66 -6.58
CA VAL A 586 26.16 -2.66 -5.60
C VAL A 586 27.62 -2.28 -5.86
N ASN A 587 28.47 -3.29 -6.09
CA ASN A 587 29.85 -3.11 -6.53
C ASN A 587 29.93 -3.29 -8.05
N LEU A 588 30.23 -2.22 -8.78
CA LEU A 588 30.24 -2.24 -10.24
C LEU A 588 31.46 -2.98 -10.82
N ASP A 589 32.63 -2.91 -10.16
CA ASP A 589 33.87 -3.53 -10.64
C ASP A 589 33.84 -5.06 -10.57
N SER A 590 33.91 -5.71 -11.72
CA SER A 590 33.87 -7.17 -11.86
C SER A 590 34.99 -7.90 -11.11
N THR A 591 36.19 -7.29 -11.06
CA THR A 591 37.35 -7.87 -10.38
C THR A 591 37.15 -7.89 -8.86
N THR A 592 36.58 -6.82 -8.32
CA THR A 592 36.27 -6.71 -6.89
C THR A 592 35.16 -7.68 -6.50
N ARG A 593 34.07 -7.79 -7.29
CA ARG A 593 33.00 -8.79 -7.09
C ARG A 593 33.57 -10.21 -7.03
N ALA A 594 34.42 -10.58 -7.99
CA ALA A 594 35.04 -11.90 -8.02
C ALA A 594 35.89 -12.22 -6.77
N ARG A 595 36.59 -11.20 -6.22
CA ARG A 595 37.37 -11.33 -4.98
C ARG A 595 36.44 -11.50 -3.76
N GLU A 596 35.37 -10.75 -3.68
CA GLU A 596 34.37 -10.86 -2.60
C GLU A 596 33.69 -12.22 -2.58
N ILE A 597 33.24 -12.72 -3.73
CA ILE A 597 32.65 -14.06 -3.87
C ILE A 597 33.64 -15.15 -3.40
N LYS A 598 34.90 -15.05 -3.81
CA LYS A 598 35.94 -16.00 -3.38
C LYS A 598 36.17 -15.94 -1.87
N ARG A 599 36.16 -14.72 -1.27
CA ARG A 599 36.33 -14.54 0.17
C ARG A 599 35.17 -15.15 0.94
N MET A 600 33.92 -14.93 0.50
CA MET A 600 32.73 -15.50 1.11
C MET A 600 32.73 -17.04 1.02
N LYS A 601 33.11 -17.60 -0.13
CA LYS A 601 33.22 -19.04 -0.30
C LYS A 601 34.24 -19.67 0.66
N ASN A 602 35.42 -19.07 0.75
CA ASN A 602 36.46 -19.51 1.68
C ASN A 602 36.03 -19.39 3.15
N ALA A 603 35.28 -18.34 3.54
CA ALA A 603 34.76 -18.17 4.89
C ALA A 603 33.70 -19.24 5.24
N ARG A 604 32.81 -19.56 4.31
CA ARG A 604 31.83 -20.67 4.48
C ARG A 604 32.50 -22.03 4.62
N GLU A 605 33.54 -22.31 3.82
CA GLU A 605 34.32 -23.56 3.91
C GLU A 605 35.11 -23.65 5.22
N ALA A 606 35.50 -22.51 5.81
CA ALA A 606 36.19 -22.43 7.10
C ALA A 606 35.24 -22.50 8.31
N GLY A 607 33.92 -22.62 8.12
CA GLY A 607 32.95 -22.70 9.22
C GLY A 607 32.74 -21.42 10.00
N ALA A 608 33.21 -20.27 9.48
CA ALA A 608 32.92 -18.96 10.07
C ALA A 608 31.51 -18.52 9.66
N SER A 609 30.67 -18.22 10.65
CA SER A 609 29.38 -17.54 10.38
C SER A 609 29.67 -16.16 9.76
N VAL A 610 29.17 -15.93 8.56
CA VAL A 610 29.25 -14.65 7.83
C VAL A 610 28.08 -13.78 8.23
#